data_c53d53ff797af70b81a8f82465762e28
#
_entry.id   c53d53ff797af70b81a8f82465762e28
#
_cell.length_a   1.000
_cell.length_b   1.000
_cell.length_c   1.000
_cell.angle_alpha   90.00
_cell.angle_beta   90.00
_cell.angle_gamma   90.00
#
_symmetry.space_group_name_H-M   'P 1'
#
loop_
_entity.id
_entity.type
_entity.pdbx_description
1 polymer ?
#
loop_
_entity_poly.entity_id
_entity_poly.type
_entity_poly.pdbx_seq_one_letter_code
_entity_poly.pdbx_strand_id
1 'polypeptide(L)'
;MPLIEDTIPARAPLPHGESRRIPPLLFQTFKTPDLPELMYQAAQSWITHNPGFEYRFFDDDAQAAFIRDNFDPDVFTAYQKIEAGAFRADLWRYCVLWVHGGVYADIDTVCRSDLTLSLRPEDEFVVSDTGGNVPSAVFNAFIAARPQHPFLKRAIARATNQVLSGKRFVGYEMVGPANLGAAMNLTTGCPERTPMRAGTYDHAGSPWRIIEKRRAGNGEQRRVVDGNVTLFNTEYDEYRDELASVGVRHWHLDEPRIGPLRKLVRRLKRLSMQRNA
;
A
#
# COMPACT_ATOMS: atom_id res chain seq x y z
N MET A 1 6.07 15.13 -20.45
CA MET A 1 5.58 13.96 -19.70
C MET A 1 4.07 13.89 -19.90
N PRO A 2 3.46 12.70 -20.03
CA PRO A 2 2.00 12.59 -20.14
C PRO A 2 1.32 13.03 -18.85
N LEU A 3 0.16 13.68 -18.98
CA LEU A 3 -0.67 14.15 -17.89
C LEU A 3 -1.72 13.09 -17.57
N ILE A 4 -1.81 12.68 -16.29
CA ILE A 4 -2.89 11.82 -15.83
C ILE A 4 -4.07 12.67 -15.35
N GLU A 5 -5.29 12.24 -15.67
CA GLU A 5 -6.50 12.92 -15.24
C GLU A 5 -6.77 12.65 -13.74
N ASP A 6 -7.24 13.67 -13.03
CA ASP A 6 -7.55 13.56 -11.59
C ASP A 6 -8.69 12.56 -11.32
N THR A 7 -9.66 12.49 -12.22
CA THR A 7 -10.80 11.56 -12.12
C THR A 7 -11.19 11.01 -13.48
N ILE A 8 -11.22 9.69 -13.58
CA ILE A 8 -11.73 8.97 -14.74
C ILE A 8 -12.94 8.15 -14.27
N PRO A 9 -14.16 8.46 -14.73
CA PRO A 9 -15.36 7.75 -14.30
C PRO A 9 -15.35 6.28 -14.76
N ALA A 10 -16.09 5.44 -14.03
CA ALA A 10 -16.32 4.06 -14.46
C ALA A 10 -16.93 4.00 -15.87
N ARG A 11 -16.36 3.17 -16.74
CA ARG A 11 -16.72 3.06 -18.16
C ARG A 11 -17.51 1.80 -18.50
N ALA A 12 -17.66 0.91 -17.53
CA ALA A 12 -18.43 -0.32 -17.65
C ALA A 12 -19.16 -0.63 -16.35
N PRO A 13 -20.31 -1.32 -16.37
CA PRO A 13 -20.93 -1.82 -15.17
C PRO A 13 -20.06 -2.92 -14.55
N LEU A 14 -20.13 -3.05 -13.23
CA LEU A 14 -19.53 -4.20 -12.56
C LEU A 14 -20.26 -5.49 -12.95
N PRO A 15 -19.55 -6.63 -13.05
CA PRO A 15 -20.18 -7.93 -13.24
C PRO A 15 -21.27 -8.17 -12.19
N HIS A 16 -22.43 -8.63 -12.63
CA HIS A 16 -23.54 -9.14 -11.80
C HIS A 16 -24.31 -8.14 -10.92
N GLY A 17 -24.10 -6.83 -11.02
CA GLY A 17 -24.89 -5.84 -10.24
C GLY A 17 -24.85 -6.03 -8.72
N GLU A 18 -23.87 -6.77 -8.21
CA GLU A 18 -23.76 -7.14 -6.81
C GLU A 18 -23.38 -5.95 -5.93
N SER A 19 -24.08 -5.84 -4.80
CA SER A 19 -23.67 -4.94 -3.72
C SER A 19 -22.35 -5.43 -3.14
N ARG A 20 -21.27 -4.67 -3.34
CA ARG A 20 -19.95 -4.96 -2.79
C ARG A 20 -19.68 -4.10 -1.57
N ARG A 21 -19.04 -4.68 -0.55
CA ARG A 21 -18.63 -3.94 0.64
C ARG A 21 -17.47 -2.98 0.34
N ILE A 22 -16.57 -3.36 -0.58
CA ILE A 22 -15.48 -2.52 -1.09
C ILE A 22 -16.00 -1.76 -2.33
N PRO A 23 -16.13 -0.42 -2.27
CA PRO A 23 -16.60 0.37 -3.40
C PRO A 23 -15.69 0.26 -4.63
N PRO A 24 -16.24 0.40 -5.85
CA PRO A 24 -15.46 0.36 -7.08
C PRO A 24 -14.73 1.69 -7.34
N LEU A 25 -13.87 2.08 -6.42
CA LEU A 25 -13.00 3.24 -6.48
C LEU A 25 -11.55 2.76 -6.50
N LEU A 26 -10.73 3.34 -7.37
CA LEU A 26 -9.31 3.04 -7.50
C LEU A 26 -8.48 4.30 -7.33
N PHE A 27 -7.60 4.29 -6.34
CA PHE A 27 -6.77 5.44 -5.96
C PHE A 27 -5.30 5.18 -6.27
N GLN A 28 -4.66 6.16 -6.91
CA GLN A 28 -3.20 6.23 -7.06
C GLN A 28 -2.71 7.63 -6.71
N THR A 29 -1.41 7.76 -6.45
CA THR A 29 -0.82 9.05 -6.12
C THR A 29 0.62 9.16 -6.59
N PHE A 30 1.00 10.39 -6.95
CA PHE A 30 2.38 10.79 -7.21
C PHE A 30 2.53 12.28 -6.86
N LYS A 31 3.76 12.80 -6.84
CA LYS A 31 4.02 14.21 -6.47
C LYS A 31 3.33 15.24 -7.36
N THR A 32 3.12 14.92 -8.64
CA THR A 32 2.52 15.77 -9.67
C THR A 32 1.72 14.92 -10.65
N PRO A 33 0.74 15.48 -11.36
CA PRO A 33 0.02 14.75 -12.41
C PRO A 33 0.84 14.52 -13.68
N ASP A 34 1.95 15.22 -13.88
CA ASP A 34 2.91 14.99 -14.98
C ASP A 34 3.76 13.76 -14.67
N LEU A 35 3.36 12.61 -15.19
CA LEU A 35 4.02 11.34 -14.93
C LEU A 35 5.16 11.06 -15.92
N PRO A 36 6.26 10.42 -15.48
CA PRO A 36 7.19 9.76 -16.38
C PRO A 36 6.46 8.75 -17.28
N GLU A 37 7.01 8.48 -18.47
CA GLU A 37 6.32 7.68 -19.49
C GLU A 37 5.95 6.27 -19.03
N LEU A 38 6.90 5.53 -18.44
CA LEU A 38 6.64 4.17 -18.00
C LEU A 38 5.70 4.13 -16.78
N MET A 39 5.80 5.13 -15.89
CA MET A 39 4.89 5.29 -14.78
C MET A 39 3.45 5.58 -15.27
N TYR A 40 3.31 6.43 -16.29
CA TYR A 40 2.00 6.67 -16.92
C TYR A 40 1.42 5.37 -17.50
N GLN A 41 2.23 4.59 -18.22
CA GLN A 41 1.80 3.28 -18.75
C GLN A 41 1.41 2.31 -17.62
N ALA A 42 2.14 2.32 -16.51
CA ALA A 42 1.79 1.53 -15.32
C ALA A 42 0.42 1.97 -14.76
N ALA A 43 0.19 3.26 -14.58
CA ALA A 43 -1.12 3.78 -14.15
C ALA A 43 -2.24 3.43 -15.13
N GLN A 44 -2.00 3.59 -16.45
CA GLN A 44 -2.97 3.21 -17.50
C GLN A 44 -3.32 1.72 -17.47
N SER A 45 -2.42 0.84 -17.04
CA SER A 45 -2.73 -0.58 -16.88
C SER A 45 -3.86 -0.82 -15.87
N TRP A 46 -3.87 -0.07 -14.75
CA TRP A 46 -4.94 -0.16 -13.75
C TRP A 46 -6.28 0.33 -14.29
N ILE A 47 -6.28 1.45 -15.02
CA ILE A 47 -7.47 2.04 -15.64
C ILE A 47 -8.06 1.12 -16.71
N THR A 48 -7.19 0.50 -17.50
CA THR A 48 -7.58 -0.36 -18.62
C THR A 48 -8.15 -1.70 -18.16
N HIS A 49 -7.53 -2.33 -17.17
CA HIS A 49 -8.00 -3.63 -16.67
C HIS A 49 -9.22 -3.51 -15.75
N ASN A 50 -9.53 -2.32 -15.24
CA ASN A 50 -10.62 -2.10 -14.29
C ASN A 50 -11.65 -1.07 -14.79
N PRO A 51 -12.29 -1.28 -15.94
CA PRO A 51 -13.22 -0.31 -16.52
C PRO A 51 -14.48 -0.09 -15.66
N GLY A 52 -14.79 -0.99 -14.73
CA GLY A 52 -15.90 -0.87 -13.77
C GLY A 52 -15.57 -0.05 -12.53
N PHE A 53 -14.33 0.43 -12.40
CA PHE A 53 -13.89 1.26 -11.28
C PHE A 53 -13.77 2.72 -11.72
N GLU A 54 -14.19 3.64 -10.85
CA GLU A 54 -13.85 5.05 -10.97
C GLU A 54 -12.40 5.22 -10.51
N TYR A 55 -11.54 5.76 -11.38
CA TYR A 55 -10.15 6.06 -11.06
C TYR A 55 -10.00 7.46 -10.52
N ARG A 56 -9.24 7.63 -9.45
CA ARG A 56 -8.91 8.92 -8.82
C ARG A 56 -7.42 9.04 -8.56
N PHE A 57 -6.84 10.09 -9.12
CA PHE A 57 -5.45 10.44 -8.88
C PHE A 57 -5.36 11.61 -7.89
N PHE A 58 -4.34 11.57 -7.03
CA PHE A 58 -4.06 12.66 -6.09
C PHE A 58 -2.57 13.00 -6.13
N ASP A 59 -2.26 14.26 -6.41
CA ASP A 59 -0.91 14.79 -6.21
C ASP A 59 -0.64 15.18 -4.75
N ASP A 60 0.54 15.71 -4.46
CA ASP A 60 0.93 16.09 -3.10
C ASP A 60 0.01 17.17 -2.49
N ASP A 61 -0.46 18.13 -3.29
CA ASP A 61 -1.36 19.21 -2.83
C ASP A 61 -2.76 18.67 -2.56
N ALA A 62 -3.28 17.82 -3.43
CA ALA A 62 -4.58 17.16 -3.25
C ALA A 62 -4.58 16.23 -2.04
N GLN A 63 -3.49 15.49 -1.79
CA GLN A 63 -3.32 14.67 -0.58
C GLN A 63 -3.39 15.54 0.69
N ALA A 64 -2.63 16.65 0.71
CA ALA A 64 -2.59 17.57 1.84
C ALA A 64 -3.96 18.20 2.12
N ALA A 65 -4.65 18.68 1.07
CA ALA A 65 -5.99 19.23 1.16
C ALA A 65 -6.98 18.18 1.70
N PHE A 66 -6.93 16.95 1.15
CA PHE A 66 -7.82 15.86 1.59
C PHE A 66 -7.68 15.56 3.09
N ILE A 67 -6.44 15.44 3.59
CA ILE A 67 -6.22 15.14 5.02
C ILE A 67 -6.69 16.33 5.89
N ARG A 68 -6.36 17.57 5.51
CA ARG A 68 -6.76 18.78 6.24
C ARG A 68 -8.28 18.88 6.37
N ASP A 69 -9.01 18.54 5.32
CA ASP A 69 -10.45 18.77 5.24
C ASP A 69 -11.29 17.62 5.85
N ASN A 70 -10.70 16.43 6.07
CA ASN A 70 -11.41 15.23 6.51
C ASN A 70 -10.95 14.67 7.87
N PHE A 71 -9.85 15.18 8.46
CA PHE A 71 -9.28 14.62 9.68
C PHE A 71 -8.96 15.71 10.72
N ASP A 72 -8.78 15.27 11.96
CA ASP A 72 -8.35 16.14 13.05
C ASP A 72 -7.01 16.81 12.74
N PRO A 73 -6.74 18.02 13.26
CA PRO A 73 -5.50 18.75 13.02
C PRO A 73 -4.21 17.98 13.31
N ASP A 74 -4.23 17.04 14.23
CA ASP A 74 -3.08 16.21 14.57
C ASP A 74 -2.66 15.26 13.41
N VAL A 75 -3.63 14.74 12.66
CA VAL A 75 -3.33 13.88 11.48
C VAL A 75 -2.66 14.71 10.40
N PHE A 76 -3.18 15.94 10.15
CA PHE A 76 -2.57 16.85 9.19
C PHE A 76 -1.18 17.31 9.63
N THR A 77 -1.00 17.63 10.91
CA THR A 77 0.30 17.98 11.49
C THR A 77 1.31 16.82 11.35
N ALA A 78 0.88 15.60 11.58
CA ALA A 78 1.72 14.41 11.36
C ALA A 78 2.10 14.26 9.88
N TYR A 79 1.14 14.39 8.96
CA TYR A 79 1.39 14.36 7.52
C TYR A 79 2.44 15.39 7.08
N GLN A 80 2.34 16.64 7.57
CA GLN A 80 3.28 17.71 7.26
C GLN A 80 4.70 17.45 7.80
N LYS A 81 4.84 16.75 8.93
CA LYS A 81 6.14 16.38 9.51
C LYS A 81 6.86 15.25 8.77
N ILE A 82 6.17 14.52 7.91
CA ILE A 82 6.76 13.45 7.11
C ILE A 82 7.43 14.08 5.88
N GLU A 83 8.76 14.02 5.79
CA GLU A 83 9.52 14.67 4.71
C GLU A 83 9.45 13.88 3.40
N ALA A 84 9.58 12.54 3.45
CA ALA A 84 9.60 11.71 2.24
C ALA A 84 8.20 11.48 1.68
N GLY A 85 8.01 11.78 0.38
CA GLY A 85 6.73 11.65 -0.31
C GLY A 85 6.11 10.25 -0.23
N ALA A 86 6.93 9.20 -0.35
CA ALA A 86 6.45 7.82 -0.20
C ALA A 86 5.82 7.54 1.17
N PHE A 87 6.38 8.10 2.25
CA PHE A 87 5.82 7.93 3.60
C PHE A 87 4.63 8.85 3.86
N ARG A 88 4.55 10.01 3.18
CA ARG A 88 3.31 10.80 3.14
C ARG A 88 2.19 10.02 2.46
N ALA A 89 2.49 9.38 1.33
CA ALA A 89 1.55 8.50 0.65
C ALA A 89 1.11 7.32 1.52
N ASP A 90 2.00 6.76 2.38
CA ASP A 90 1.63 5.71 3.32
C ASP A 90 0.55 6.15 4.33
N LEU A 91 0.65 7.34 4.90
CA LEU A 91 -0.40 7.87 5.79
C LEU A 91 -1.66 8.22 4.99
N TRP A 92 -1.51 8.87 3.83
CA TRP A 92 -2.63 9.31 3.01
C TRP A 92 -3.48 8.14 2.49
N ARG A 93 -2.87 7.02 2.03
CA ARG A 93 -3.64 5.85 1.54
C ARG A 93 -4.54 5.26 2.60
N TYR A 94 -4.14 5.30 3.87
CA TYR A 94 -5.01 4.88 4.96
C TYR A 94 -6.17 5.85 5.16
N CYS A 95 -5.89 7.14 5.03
CA CYS A 95 -6.90 8.20 5.18
C CYS A 95 -7.95 8.14 4.06
N VAL A 96 -7.54 8.08 2.80
CA VAL A 96 -8.48 8.06 1.66
C VAL A 96 -9.34 6.81 1.67
N LEU A 97 -8.76 5.65 1.96
CA LEU A 97 -9.51 4.39 2.06
C LEU A 97 -10.40 4.34 3.30
N TRP A 98 -10.04 5.00 4.39
CA TRP A 98 -10.91 5.08 5.56
C TRP A 98 -12.17 5.91 5.28
N VAL A 99 -12.04 6.99 4.53
CA VAL A 99 -13.18 7.85 4.17
C VAL A 99 -14.05 7.22 3.09
N HIS A 100 -13.44 6.80 1.98
CA HIS A 100 -14.17 6.38 0.79
C HIS A 100 -14.30 4.87 0.63
N GLY A 101 -13.45 4.08 1.28
CA GLY A 101 -13.25 2.69 0.85
C GLY A 101 -12.59 2.61 -0.52
N GLY A 102 -12.69 1.44 -1.17
CA GLY A 102 -12.11 1.23 -2.50
C GLY A 102 -10.76 0.55 -2.46
N VAL A 103 -9.99 0.73 -3.52
CA VAL A 103 -8.70 0.11 -3.75
C VAL A 103 -7.63 1.19 -3.89
N TYR A 104 -6.55 1.05 -3.18
CA TYR A 104 -5.31 1.79 -3.40
C TYR A 104 -4.28 0.88 -4.07
N ALA A 105 -3.58 1.39 -5.06
CA ALA A 105 -2.41 0.74 -5.65
C ALA A 105 -1.26 1.75 -5.82
N ASP A 106 -0.02 1.34 -5.51
CA ASP A 106 1.14 2.20 -5.80
C ASP A 106 1.26 2.45 -7.30
N ILE A 107 1.66 3.67 -7.68
CA ILE A 107 1.71 4.15 -9.07
C ILE A 107 2.74 3.39 -9.93
N ASP A 108 3.75 2.78 -9.30
CA ASP A 108 4.80 1.99 -9.94
C ASP A 108 4.41 0.51 -10.17
N THR A 109 3.23 0.11 -9.76
CA THR A 109 2.71 -1.24 -9.96
C THR A 109 2.00 -1.38 -11.30
N VAL A 110 2.12 -2.54 -11.95
CA VAL A 110 1.51 -2.81 -13.26
C VAL A 110 0.39 -3.83 -13.13
N CYS A 111 -0.85 -3.38 -13.33
CA CYS A 111 -2.04 -4.24 -13.29
C CYS A 111 -2.01 -5.30 -14.40
N ARG A 112 -2.46 -6.52 -14.08
CA ARG A 112 -2.46 -7.67 -14.99
C ARG A 112 -3.82 -8.33 -15.13
N SER A 113 -4.79 -7.96 -14.29
CA SER A 113 -6.12 -8.57 -14.28
C SER A 113 -7.18 -7.60 -13.74
N ASP A 114 -8.41 -7.83 -14.13
CA ASP A 114 -9.55 -7.17 -13.51
C ASP A 114 -9.64 -7.55 -12.03
N LEU A 115 -9.78 -6.54 -11.17
CA LEU A 115 -9.90 -6.71 -9.72
C LEU A 115 -11.11 -7.53 -9.31
N THR A 116 -12.16 -7.55 -10.12
CA THR A 116 -13.39 -8.35 -9.87
C THR A 116 -13.12 -9.86 -9.91
N LEU A 117 -12.02 -10.30 -10.51
CA LEU A 117 -11.58 -11.70 -10.48
C LEU A 117 -11.02 -12.16 -9.12
N SER A 118 -10.66 -11.21 -8.27
CA SER A 118 -10.11 -11.48 -6.94
C SER A 118 -10.96 -10.90 -5.82
N LEU A 119 -11.40 -9.65 -5.92
CA LEU A 119 -12.21 -9.01 -4.88
C LEU A 119 -13.61 -9.63 -4.86
N ARG A 120 -13.97 -10.26 -3.74
CA ARG A 120 -15.26 -10.88 -3.52
C ARG A 120 -16.27 -9.84 -3.02
N PRO A 121 -17.59 -10.02 -3.27
CA PRO A 121 -18.61 -9.09 -2.77
C PRO A 121 -18.59 -8.90 -1.25
N GLU A 122 -18.29 -9.99 -0.51
CA GLU A 122 -18.24 -10.02 0.95
C GLU A 122 -16.95 -9.49 1.56
N ASP A 123 -15.87 -9.30 0.78
CA ASP A 123 -14.59 -8.79 1.29
C ASP A 123 -14.78 -7.42 1.93
N GLU A 124 -14.27 -7.25 3.15
CA GLU A 124 -14.20 -5.96 3.82
C GLU A 124 -12.81 -5.35 3.81
N PHE A 125 -11.78 -6.20 3.77
CA PHE A 125 -10.39 -5.76 3.71
C PHE A 125 -9.52 -6.80 3.02
N VAL A 126 -8.73 -6.38 2.03
CA VAL A 126 -7.77 -7.24 1.32
C VAL A 126 -6.42 -6.53 1.22
N VAL A 127 -5.36 -7.21 1.60
CA VAL A 127 -3.96 -6.78 1.45
C VAL A 127 -3.12 -7.95 0.95
N SER A 128 -1.85 -7.67 0.62
CA SER A 128 -0.88 -8.73 0.30
C SER A 128 0.12 -8.91 1.43
N ASP A 129 0.67 -10.12 1.57
CA ASP A 129 1.83 -10.34 2.42
C ASP A 129 3.10 -9.70 1.82
N THR A 130 4.21 -9.73 2.56
CA THR A 130 5.49 -9.16 2.11
C THR A 130 6.36 -10.14 1.32
N GLY A 131 5.87 -11.34 1.03
CA GLY A 131 6.68 -12.43 0.48
C GLY A 131 7.77 -12.90 1.45
N GLY A 132 7.52 -12.79 2.77
CA GLY A 132 8.39 -13.30 3.84
C GLY A 132 9.57 -12.42 4.23
N ASN A 133 9.65 -11.15 3.76
CA ASN A 133 10.75 -10.25 4.15
C ASN A 133 10.63 -9.78 5.61
N VAL A 134 9.41 -9.41 6.04
CA VAL A 134 9.07 -9.04 7.41
C VAL A 134 7.74 -9.71 7.75
N PRO A 135 7.75 -10.81 8.52
CA PRO A 135 6.55 -11.65 8.70
C PRO A 135 5.33 -10.94 9.29
N SER A 136 5.52 -9.92 10.13
CA SER A 136 4.44 -9.16 10.77
C SER A 136 4.01 -7.91 10.01
N ALA A 137 4.58 -7.65 8.84
CA ALA A 137 4.19 -6.55 7.97
C ALA A 137 3.33 -7.05 6.82
N VAL A 138 2.55 -6.14 6.22
CA VAL A 138 1.80 -6.37 4.99
C VAL A 138 2.34 -5.48 3.88
N PHE A 139 2.18 -5.89 2.62
CA PHE A 139 2.62 -5.11 1.48
C PHE A 139 1.56 -4.05 1.15
N ASN A 140 1.74 -2.86 1.72
CA ASN A 140 0.75 -1.78 1.66
C ASN A 140 0.72 -1.01 0.33
N ALA A 141 1.50 -1.45 -0.67
CA ALA A 141 1.37 -0.99 -2.05
C ALA A 141 0.04 -1.40 -2.72
N PHE A 142 -0.71 -2.29 -2.09
CA PHE A 142 -2.06 -2.67 -2.47
C PHE A 142 -2.91 -2.86 -1.23
N ILE A 143 -4.01 -2.11 -1.14
CA ILE A 143 -5.01 -2.21 -0.08
C ILE A 143 -6.38 -2.06 -0.71
N ALA A 144 -7.27 -3.01 -0.47
CA ALA A 144 -8.68 -2.87 -0.77
C ALA A 144 -9.48 -2.88 0.54
N ALA A 145 -10.36 -1.91 0.75
CA ALA A 145 -11.06 -1.76 2.02
C ALA A 145 -12.48 -1.22 1.84
N ARG A 146 -13.42 -1.65 2.70
CA ARG A 146 -14.67 -0.92 2.87
C ARG A 146 -14.41 0.42 3.59
N PRO A 147 -15.32 1.41 3.44
CA PRO A 147 -15.22 2.65 4.23
C PRO A 147 -15.19 2.37 5.73
N GLN A 148 -14.50 3.20 6.48
CA GLN A 148 -14.40 3.17 7.94
C GLN A 148 -13.91 1.83 8.52
N HIS A 149 -13.07 1.09 7.78
CA HIS A 149 -12.53 -0.18 8.26
C HIS A 149 -11.66 0.02 9.51
N PRO A 150 -11.83 -0.78 10.60
CA PRO A 150 -11.14 -0.57 11.86
C PRO A 150 -9.62 -0.69 11.78
N PHE A 151 -9.07 -1.48 10.86
CA PHE A 151 -7.62 -1.56 10.63
C PHE A 151 -7.04 -0.23 10.19
N LEU A 152 -7.72 0.48 9.28
CA LEU A 152 -7.29 1.79 8.79
C LEU A 152 -7.38 2.85 9.89
N LYS A 153 -8.48 2.88 10.66
CA LYS A 153 -8.63 3.78 11.80
C LYS A 153 -7.44 3.64 12.77
N ARG A 154 -7.11 2.41 13.12
CA ARG A 154 -5.97 2.12 14.02
C ARG A 154 -4.63 2.46 13.38
N ALA A 155 -4.44 2.20 12.07
CA ALA A 155 -3.21 2.53 11.36
C ALA A 155 -2.97 4.04 11.33
N ILE A 156 -4.01 4.85 11.06
CA ILE A 156 -3.96 6.32 11.09
C ILE A 156 -3.59 6.80 12.50
N ALA A 157 -4.32 6.37 13.53
CA ALA A 157 -4.07 6.80 14.90
C ALA A 157 -2.64 6.43 15.37
N ARG A 158 -2.15 5.24 15.04
CA ARG A 158 -0.78 4.81 15.36
C ARG A 158 0.26 5.64 14.64
N ALA A 159 0.10 5.84 13.33
CA ALA A 159 1.01 6.65 12.51
C ALA A 159 1.10 8.08 13.06
N THR A 160 -0.04 8.71 13.31
CA THR A 160 -0.13 10.06 13.87
C THR A 160 0.62 10.16 15.20
N ASN A 161 0.30 9.28 16.16
CA ASN A 161 0.94 9.28 17.48
C ASN A 161 2.45 9.02 17.41
N GLN A 162 2.90 8.11 16.54
CA GLN A 162 4.32 7.80 16.38
C GLN A 162 5.09 8.99 15.79
N VAL A 163 4.55 9.63 14.74
CA VAL A 163 5.18 10.81 14.11
C VAL A 163 5.23 11.99 15.09
N LEU A 164 4.16 12.24 15.85
CA LEU A 164 4.08 13.33 16.82
C LEU A 164 4.86 13.08 18.10
N SER A 165 5.25 11.84 18.39
CA SER A 165 5.96 11.48 19.63
C SER A 165 7.38 12.07 19.75
N GLY A 166 7.90 12.70 18.70
CA GLY A 166 9.28 13.23 18.66
C GLY A 166 10.38 12.16 18.59
N LYS A 167 10.02 10.87 18.47
CA LYS A 167 10.99 9.80 18.26
C LYS A 167 11.61 9.92 16.88
N ARG A 168 12.84 9.36 16.73
CA ARG A 168 13.48 9.29 15.43
C ARG A 168 12.56 8.61 14.41
N PHE A 169 12.30 9.29 13.31
CA PHE A 169 11.42 8.80 12.25
C PHE A 169 12.02 7.56 11.58
N VAL A 170 11.22 6.49 11.49
CA VAL A 170 11.49 5.27 10.74
C VAL A 170 10.24 4.97 9.93
N GLY A 171 10.21 5.40 8.67
CA GLY A 171 9.01 5.41 7.86
C GLY A 171 8.34 4.05 7.73
N TYR A 172 9.10 2.99 7.44
CA TYR A 172 8.59 1.63 7.34
C TYR A 172 7.85 1.15 8.60
N GLU A 173 8.36 1.48 9.79
CA GLU A 173 7.78 1.06 11.08
C GLU A 173 6.67 2.00 11.57
N MET A 174 6.79 3.31 11.28
CA MET A 174 5.91 4.34 11.87
C MET A 174 4.66 4.61 11.04
N VAL A 175 4.76 4.57 9.72
CA VAL A 175 3.64 4.86 8.82
C VAL A 175 3.43 3.77 7.77
N GLY A 176 4.45 3.01 7.39
CA GLY A 176 4.45 2.08 6.28
C GLY A 176 3.94 0.67 6.60
N PRO A 177 4.46 -0.34 5.88
CA PRO A 177 4.02 -1.74 5.93
C PRO A 177 3.93 -2.35 7.32
N ALA A 178 4.90 -2.06 8.21
CA ALA A 178 4.91 -2.60 9.56
C ALA A 178 3.87 -1.92 10.47
N ASN A 179 3.58 -0.63 10.25
CA ASN A 179 2.52 0.07 10.98
C ASN A 179 1.14 -0.55 10.67
N LEU A 180 0.85 -0.82 9.39
CA LEU A 180 -0.42 -1.44 9.01
C LEU A 180 -0.55 -2.85 9.58
N GLY A 181 0.48 -3.70 9.45
CA GLY A 181 0.47 -5.04 10.03
C GLY A 181 0.28 -5.03 11.55
N ALA A 182 0.95 -4.11 12.26
CA ALA A 182 0.76 -3.91 13.70
C ALA A 182 -0.68 -3.45 14.04
N ALA A 183 -1.25 -2.54 13.25
CA ALA A 183 -2.62 -2.08 13.42
C ALA A 183 -3.64 -3.22 13.25
N MET A 184 -3.45 -4.08 12.24
CA MET A 184 -4.28 -5.27 12.02
C MET A 184 -4.20 -6.23 13.20
N ASN A 185 -2.98 -6.61 13.62
CA ASN A 185 -2.76 -7.50 14.75
C ASN A 185 -3.43 -7.00 16.03
N LEU A 186 -3.18 -5.74 16.39
CA LEU A 186 -3.75 -5.14 17.60
C LEU A 186 -5.28 -5.00 17.55
N THR A 187 -5.86 -4.83 16.37
CA THR A 187 -7.32 -4.77 16.21
C THR A 187 -7.95 -6.13 16.41
N THR A 188 -7.28 -7.19 15.96
CA THR A 188 -7.76 -8.58 16.13
C THR A 188 -7.37 -9.20 17.49
N GLY A 189 -6.80 -8.42 18.41
CA GLY A 189 -6.39 -8.89 19.73
C GLY A 189 -5.09 -9.69 19.74
N CYS A 190 -4.36 -9.71 18.64
CA CYS A 190 -3.06 -10.39 18.54
C CYS A 190 -1.89 -9.49 18.99
N PRO A 191 -0.78 -10.06 19.47
CA PRO A 191 0.46 -9.32 19.71
C PRO A 191 0.91 -8.57 18.45
N GLU A 192 1.44 -7.36 18.62
CA GLU A 192 1.80 -6.43 17.51
C GLU A 192 2.64 -7.06 16.39
N ARG A 193 3.52 -8.00 16.75
CA ARG A 193 4.47 -8.63 15.81
C ARG A 193 4.06 -10.05 15.38
N THR A 194 2.78 -10.40 15.52
CA THR A 194 2.28 -11.68 15.03
C THR A 194 2.49 -11.79 13.52
N PRO A 195 3.04 -12.90 13.02
CA PRO A 195 3.25 -13.07 11.58
C PRO A 195 1.94 -13.04 10.79
N MET A 196 1.94 -12.26 9.71
CA MET A 196 0.86 -12.20 8.71
C MET A 196 1.13 -13.22 7.61
N ARG A 197 0.15 -14.06 7.29
CA ARG A 197 0.26 -15.07 6.24
C ARG A 197 -0.89 -14.94 5.27
N ALA A 198 -0.68 -15.35 4.02
CA ALA A 198 -1.76 -15.44 3.05
C ALA A 198 -2.87 -16.38 3.56
N GLY A 199 -4.11 -15.96 3.42
CA GLY A 199 -5.29 -16.69 3.92
C GLY A 199 -6.52 -15.81 4.03
N THR A 200 -7.63 -16.46 4.38
CA THR A 200 -8.90 -15.80 4.70
C THR A 200 -9.11 -15.84 6.21
N TYR A 201 -9.54 -14.73 6.75
CA TYR A 201 -9.71 -14.50 8.19
C TYR A 201 -11.08 -13.88 8.45
N ASP A 202 -11.55 -13.99 9.69
CA ASP A 202 -12.70 -13.27 10.21
C ASP A 202 -12.37 -12.69 11.59
N HIS A 203 -12.86 -11.50 11.84
CA HIS A 203 -12.80 -10.90 13.17
C HIS A 203 -14.14 -10.24 13.47
N ALA A 204 -14.89 -10.83 14.40
CA ALA A 204 -16.21 -10.36 14.84
C ALA A 204 -17.22 -10.18 13.67
N GLY A 205 -17.21 -11.09 12.70
CA GLY A 205 -18.07 -11.06 11.53
C GLY A 205 -17.62 -10.10 10.42
N SER A 206 -16.38 -9.61 10.50
CA SER A 206 -15.75 -8.78 9.47
C SER A 206 -14.72 -9.63 8.72
N PRO A 207 -15.04 -10.12 7.51
CA PRO A 207 -14.15 -10.97 6.73
C PRO A 207 -13.03 -10.13 6.08
N TRP A 208 -11.81 -10.64 6.17
CA TRP A 208 -10.65 -10.02 5.53
C TRP A 208 -9.67 -11.06 5.01
N ARG A 209 -8.85 -10.67 4.03
CA ARG A 209 -7.90 -11.59 3.37
C ARG A 209 -6.50 -10.99 3.25
N ILE A 210 -5.52 -11.89 3.31
CA ILE A 210 -4.15 -11.62 2.89
C ILE A 210 -3.87 -12.47 1.66
N ILE A 211 -3.61 -11.85 0.52
CA ILE A 211 -3.21 -12.51 -0.72
C ILE A 211 -1.69 -12.61 -0.82
N GLU A 212 -1.19 -13.45 -1.72
CA GLU A 212 0.21 -13.84 -1.76
C GLU A 212 1.07 -12.89 -2.61
N LYS A 213 2.21 -12.44 -2.06
CA LYS A 213 3.27 -11.82 -2.86
C LYS A 213 4.33 -12.85 -3.21
N ARG A 214 4.38 -13.23 -4.47
CA ARG A 214 5.39 -14.15 -4.99
C ARG A 214 6.67 -13.44 -5.36
N ARG A 215 7.79 -14.03 -4.96
CA ARG A 215 9.12 -13.54 -5.32
C ARG A 215 9.42 -13.80 -6.79
N ALA A 216 10.26 -12.95 -7.38
CA ALA A 216 10.85 -13.24 -8.67
C ALA A 216 11.69 -14.51 -8.59
N GLY A 217 11.48 -15.43 -9.52
CA GLY A 217 12.31 -16.59 -9.75
C GLY A 217 12.64 -16.68 -11.23
N ASN A 218 13.88 -17.08 -11.60
CA ASN A 218 14.26 -17.36 -12.99
C ASN A 218 13.86 -16.29 -14.03
N GLY A 219 14.03 -15.01 -13.72
CA GLY A 219 13.70 -13.90 -14.64
C GLY A 219 12.25 -13.42 -14.59
N GLU A 220 11.41 -13.97 -13.72
CA GLU A 220 10.05 -13.47 -13.50
C GLU A 220 10.05 -12.24 -12.60
N GLN A 221 9.17 -11.28 -12.89
CA GLN A 221 8.94 -10.11 -12.02
C GLN A 221 8.24 -10.50 -10.72
N ARG A 222 8.51 -9.77 -9.64
CA ARG A 222 7.75 -9.88 -8.39
C ARG A 222 6.30 -9.50 -8.63
N ARG A 223 5.38 -10.36 -8.17
CA ARG A 223 3.94 -10.20 -8.44
C ARG A 223 3.09 -10.51 -7.22
N VAL A 224 1.91 -9.92 -7.18
CA VAL A 224 0.85 -10.26 -6.23
C VAL A 224 -0.18 -11.12 -6.93
N VAL A 225 -0.55 -12.22 -6.27
CA VAL A 225 -1.47 -13.23 -6.83
C VAL A 225 -2.56 -13.58 -5.82
N ASP A 226 -3.74 -13.93 -6.34
CA ASP A 226 -4.82 -14.56 -5.59
C ASP A 226 -5.16 -15.90 -6.25
N GLY A 227 -4.73 -17.00 -5.64
CA GLY A 227 -4.79 -18.32 -6.27
C GLY A 227 -3.99 -18.39 -7.56
N ASN A 228 -4.69 -18.56 -8.69
CA ASN A 228 -4.09 -18.62 -10.03
C ASN A 228 -4.13 -17.27 -10.78
N VAL A 229 -4.74 -16.25 -10.20
CA VAL A 229 -4.87 -14.93 -10.82
C VAL A 229 -3.66 -14.08 -10.45
N THR A 230 -2.89 -13.62 -11.42
CA THR A 230 -1.88 -12.56 -11.21
C THR A 230 -2.59 -11.23 -11.26
N LEU A 231 -2.67 -10.52 -10.15
CA LEU A 231 -3.33 -9.22 -10.07
C LEU A 231 -2.45 -8.11 -10.64
N PHE A 232 -1.19 -8.06 -10.20
CA PHE A 232 -0.26 -7.04 -10.67
C PHE A 232 1.20 -7.44 -10.43
N ASN A 233 2.10 -6.83 -11.20
CA ASN A 233 3.53 -6.81 -10.92
C ASN A 233 3.86 -5.68 -9.96
N THR A 234 4.78 -5.90 -9.02
CA THR A 234 5.03 -4.96 -7.91
C THR A 234 5.88 -3.75 -8.28
N GLU A 235 6.45 -3.74 -9.46
CA GLU A 235 7.16 -2.61 -10.08
C GLU A 235 7.30 -2.91 -11.57
N TYR A 236 7.47 -1.88 -12.41
CA TYR A 236 7.88 -2.05 -13.80
C TYR A 236 9.41 -2.04 -13.92
N ASP A 237 9.90 -2.57 -15.05
CA ASP A 237 11.33 -2.52 -15.33
C ASP A 237 11.77 -1.05 -15.49
N GLU A 238 13.02 -0.74 -15.11
CA GLU A 238 13.58 0.62 -15.19
C GLU A 238 12.98 1.68 -14.22
N TYR A 239 12.05 1.29 -13.31
CA TYR A 239 11.38 2.20 -12.38
C TYR A 239 12.35 3.14 -11.64
N ARG A 240 13.46 2.61 -11.16
CA ARG A 240 14.45 3.39 -10.38
C ARG A 240 15.21 4.37 -11.23
N ASP A 241 15.53 3.99 -12.47
CA ASP A 241 16.26 4.85 -13.41
C ASP A 241 15.35 5.98 -13.89
N GLU A 242 14.07 5.67 -14.14
CA GLU A 242 13.08 6.67 -14.49
C GLU A 242 12.82 7.67 -13.36
N LEU A 243 12.67 7.24 -12.11
CA LEU A 243 12.56 8.13 -10.94
C LEU A 243 13.76 9.05 -10.82
N ALA A 244 14.97 8.52 -10.99
CA ALA A 244 16.19 9.30 -10.93
C ALA A 244 16.25 10.38 -12.02
N SER A 245 15.74 10.07 -13.23
CA SER A 245 15.70 11.01 -14.36
C SER A 245 14.82 12.24 -14.11
N VAL A 246 13.78 12.11 -13.27
CA VAL A 246 12.89 13.22 -12.87
C VAL A 246 13.21 13.80 -11.49
N GLY A 247 14.41 13.49 -10.97
CA GLY A 247 14.92 14.05 -9.71
C GLY A 247 14.17 13.54 -8.46
N VAL A 248 13.44 12.43 -8.55
CA VAL A 248 12.81 11.80 -7.41
C VAL A 248 13.73 10.77 -6.81
N ARG A 249 14.03 10.91 -5.51
CA ARG A 249 14.82 9.91 -4.79
C ARG A 249 13.92 8.75 -4.36
N HIS A 250 14.40 7.54 -4.58
CA HIS A 250 13.71 6.36 -4.06
C HIS A 250 13.77 6.32 -2.53
N TRP A 251 12.66 6.06 -1.85
CA TRP A 251 12.49 6.10 -0.40
C TRP A 251 13.56 5.29 0.40
N HIS A 252 14.12 4.22 -0.16
CA HIS A 252 15.23 3.48 0.45
C HIS A 252 16.49 4.33 0.69
N LEU A 253 16.64 5.44 -0.01
CA LEU A 253 17.77 6.34 0.15
C LEU A 253 17.52 7.36 1.26
N ASP A 254 16.25 7.60 1.60
CA ASP A 254 15.82 8.54 2.63
C ASP A 254 15.70 7.87 4.02
N GLU A 255 15.63 6.53 4.08
CA GLU A 255 15.75 5.84 5.36
C GLU A 255 17.16 5.98 5.92
N PRO A 256 17.30 6.35 7.21
CA PRO A 256 18.61 6.44 7.84
C PRO A 256 19.31 5.08 7.69
N ARG A 257 20.43 5.08 6.97
CA ARG A 257 21.24 3.87 6.72
C ARG A 257 21.42 3.15 8.05
N ILE A 258 20.91 1.95 8.16
CA ILE A 258 21.18 1.07 9.31
C ILE A 258 22.70 0.99 9.39
N GLY A 259 23.28 1.58 10.44
CA GLY A 259 24.72 1.72 10.56
C GLY A 259 25.44 0.36 10.44
N PRO A 260 26.71 0.32 10.08
CA PRO A 260 27.46 -0.90 9.79
C PRO A 260 27.36 -1.95 10.92
N LEU A 261 27.21 -1.53 12.17
CA LEU A 261 27.01 -2.42 13.33
C LEU A 261 25.70 -3.24 13.25
N ARG A 262 24.59 -2.64 12.82
CA ARG A 262 23.31 -3.39 12.67
C ARG A 262 23.33 -4.34 11.46
N LYS A 263 24.06 -4.00 10.39
CA LYS A 263 24.33 -4.93 9.29
C LYS A 263 25.13 -6.14 9.76
N LEU A 264 26.13 -5.92 10.60
CA LEU A 264 26.95 -6.97 11.19
C LEU A 264 26.13 -7.88 12.12
N VAL A 265 25.30 -7.31 13.00
CA VAL A 265 24.41 -8.05 13.89
C VAL A 265 23.36 -8.88 13.11
N ARG A 266 22.78 -8.34 12.02
CA ARG A 266 21.90 -9.11 11.12
C ARG A 266 22.64 -10.25 10.41
N ARG A 267 23.89 -10.01 9.99
CA ARG A 267 24.72 -11.05 9.34
C ARG A 267 25.11 -12.14 10.32
N LEU A 268 25.46 -11.79 11.55
CA LEU A 268 25.78 -12.74 12.63
C LEU A 268 24.56 -13.56 13.07
N LYS A 269 23.37 -12.94 13.17
CA LYS A 269 22.12 -13.68 13.44
C LYS A 269 21.74 -14.64 12.31
N ARG A 270 21.97 -14.30 11.05
CA ARG A 270 21.76 -15.22 9.93
C ARG A 270 22.72 -16.41 9.98
N LEU A 271 23.98 -16.17 10.31
CA LEU A 271 25.00 -17.23 10.43
C LEU A 271 24.75 -18.16 11.63
N SER A 272 24.23 -17.64 12.74
CA SER A 272 23.85 -18.47 13.89
C SER A 272 22.61 -19.34 13.64
N MET A 273 21.66 -18.85 12.84
CA MET A 273 20.48 -19.64 12.43
C MET A 273 20.81 -20.75 11.41
N GLN A 274 21.87 -20.58 10.62
CA GLN A 274 22.35 -21.60 9.67
C GLN A 274 23.23 -22.67 10.32
N ARG A 275 23.74 -22.42 11.55
CA ARG A 275 24.53 -23.42 12.30
C ARG A 275 23.68 -24.31 13.21
N ASN A 276 22.41 -23.99 13.39
CA ASN A 276 21.47 -24.74 14.24
C ASN A 276 20.35 -25.41 13.40
N ALA A 277 20.50 -25.50 12.10
CA ALA A 277 19.72 -26.25 11.14
C ALA A 277 20.63 -27.31 10.46
#